data_d1dba931943e87ef3c94252bc1ca136d
#
_entry.id   d1dba931943e87ef3c94252bc1ca136d
#
_cell.length_a   1.000
_cell.length_b   1.000
_cell.length_c   1.000
_cell.angle_alpha   90.00
_cell.angle_beta   90.00
_cell.angle_gamma   90.00
#
_symmetry.space_group_name_H-M   'P 1'
#
loop_
_entity.id
_entity.type
_entity.pdbx_description
1 polymer ?
#
loop_
_entity_poly.entity_id
_entity_poly.type
_entity_poly.pdbx_seq_one_letter_code
_entity_poly.pdbx_strand_id
1 'polypeptide(L)'
;MLFSERWILCALAVAFVAFYLRPLMTHGLWIPDETRYAQISQEMLLSGNWVSPHFMGIRYFEKPIAGYWMIAIGQAVFGDNLFGVRIASAVSTGLSVWLVYLISRRLWNDPRKSFACALFYMSFGLIAGQSGYANLDPQFTFWVNLSLVMLWFGIDSRTSRGRLGAWALLGFACGMGFMTKGFLAWLLPALIALPYTLWQRRFKEMLGYGSLAVLVAIIVCLPWVLAIHHQEPDFWNFFFWNEHVRRFAADNAQHARPWWFYLPMMVVSSLPWAALLPTTFIQAWKNKRQPVFAFLLLWLLLPLAVFSMCSGKLPTYLMPCLLPLALLMGHAVTELLAQARGRTIRINGWLNVVIATGALLALLYLQATREIYANTEMFNLSMVYIVLVGWIIANALQILRPLELWAMPALGIWLLVALLPAAMPSQIVDSKMPDRFIAEHLDSLKQTTSLLSNDLGAASALSWLMKRPQVDLYNIAGELKYGLSDPAMASRIVTKLDVGQWMTEARKKGSVGVVMRVNSVDEIQEVELLPIDGQRFQRGNLEVLIFPQSQP
;
A
#
# COMPACT_ATOMS: atom_id res chain seq x y z
N MET A 1 -17.16 27.37 -19.58
CA MET A 1 -18.24 26.88 -18.70
C MET A 1 -17.74 26.91 -17.25
N LEU A 2 -18.42 27.66 -16.38
CA LEU A 2 -18.13 27.69 -14.94
C LEU A 2 -18.82 26.46 -14.32
N PHE A 3 -18.08 25.33 -14.26
CA PHE A 3 -18.55 24.23 -13.42
C PHE A 3 -18.64 24.73 -11.98
N SER A 4 -19.79 24.60 -11.37
CA SER A 4 -19.93 24.91 -9.94
C SER A 4 -19.04 23.95 -9.13
N GLU A 5 -18.58 24.39 -7.98
CA GLU A 5 -17.73 23.58 -7.09
C GLU A 5 -18.37 22.20 -6.80
N ARG A 6 -19.70 22.15 -6.72
CA ARG A 6 -20.46 20.89 -6.54
C ARG A 6 -20.22 19.89 -7.67
N TRP A 7 -20.21 20.34 -8.94
CA TRP A 7 -19.95 19.46 -10.08
C TRP A 7 -18.51 18.94 -10.10
N ILE A 8 -17.53 19.74 -9.66
CA ILE A 8 -16.14 19.32 -9.52
C ILE A 8 -16.04 18.19 -8.50
N LEU A 9 -16.63 18.37 -7.32
CA LEU A 9 -16.63 17.35 -6.26
C LEU A 9 -17.37 16.08 -6.70
N CYS A 10 -18.52 16.21 -7.36
CA CYS A 10 -19.25 15.07 -7.93
C CYS A 10 -18.40 14.32 -8.96
N ALA A 11 -17.70 15.00 -9.86
CA ALA A 11 -16.85 14.37 -10.86
C ALA A 11 -15.69 13.60 -10.22
N LEU A 12 -15.02 14.16 -9.22
CA LEU A 12 -13.97 13.47 -8.47
C LEU A 12 -14.52 12.25 -7.71
N ALA A 13 -15.67 12.37 -7.07
CA ALA A 13 -16.30 11.26 -6.35
C ALA A 13 -16.73 10.13 -7.30
N VAL A 14 -17.36 10.46 -8.43
CA VAL A 14 -17.73 9.46 -9.46
C VAL A 14 -16.51 8.77 -10.02
N ALA A 15 -15.46 9.51 -10.36
CA ALA A 15 -14.20 8.93 -10.83
C ALA A 15 -13.57 8.01 -9.75
N PHE A 16 -13.60 8.43 -8.49
CA PHE A 16 -13.09 7.62 -7.40
C PHE A 16 -13.86 6.30 -7.26
N VAL A 17 -15.20 6.35 -7.24
CA VAL A 17 -16.02 5.13 -7.15
C VAL A 17 -15.78 4.20 -8.34
N ALA A 18 -15.77 4.74 -9.56
CA ALA A 18 -15.65 3.96 -10.78
C ALA A 18 -14.28 3.30 -10.93
N PHE A 19 -13.20 4.00 -10.60
CA PHE A 19 -11.83 3.55 -10.88
C PHE A 19 -11.08 3.01 -9.66
N TYR A 20 -11.56 3.25 -8.44
CA TYR A 20 -10.88 2.83 -7.21
C TYR A 20 -11.65 1.83 -6.36
N LEU A 21 -12.99 1.91 -6.32
CA LEU A 21 -13.76 0.96 -5.50
C LEU A 21 -14.15 -0.29 -6.28
N ARG A 22 -14.59 -0.16 -7.53
CA ARG A 22 -14.99 -1.32 -8.34
C ARG A 22 -13.87 -2.35 -8.51
N PRO A 23 -12.59 -1.97 -8.77
CA PRO A 23 -11.52 -2.94 -8.99
C PRO A 23 -11.13 -3.77 -7.77
N LEU A 24 -11.54 -3.40 -6.56
CA LEU A 24 -11.13 -4.10 -5.32
C LEU A 24 -11.51 -5.57 -5.29
N MET A 25 -12.50 -5.99 -6.10
CA MET A 25 -12.99 -7.37 -6.19
C MET A 25 -12.48 -8.15 -7.39
N THR A 26 -11.66 -7.55 -8.27
CA THR A 26 -11.40 -8.11 -9.61
C THR A 26 -10.27 -9.14 -9.67
N HIS A 27 -9.45 -9.25 -8.63
CA HIS A 27 -8.28 -10.14 -8.60
C HIS A 27 -8.07 -10.72 -7.20
N GLY A 28 -7.35 -11.85 -7.10
CA GLY A 28 -7.00 -12.51 -5.85
C GLY A 28 -6.08 -11.69 -4.96
N LEU A 29 -5.76 -12.22 -3.78
CA LEU A 29 -4.87 -11.58 -2.82
C LEU A 29 -3.40 -11.78 -3.23
N TRP A 30 -2.68 -10.68 -3.38
CA TRP A 30 -1.28 -10.67 -3.80
C TRP A 30 -0.35 -11.01 -2.63
N ILE A 31 0.46 -12.05 -2.80
CA ILE A 31 1.49 -12.41 -1.81
C ILE A 31 2.72 -11.50 -1.92
N PRO A 32 3.45 -11.29 -0.81
CA PRO A 32 3.19 -11.78 0.54
C PRO A 32 2.27 -10.86 1.36
N ASP A 33 2.04 -9.61 0.93
CA ASP A 33 1.45 -8.58 1.78
C ASP A 33 -0.06 -8.74 1.98
N GLU A 34 -0.84 -8.82 0.88
CA GLU A 34 -2.30 -8.82 1.01
C GLU A 34 -2.82 -10.03 1.78
N THR A 35 -2.26 -11.22 1.53
CA THR A 35 -2.64 -12.44 2.24
C THR A 35 -2.32 -12.37 3.72
N ARG A 36 -1.15 -11.81 4.07
CA ARG A 36 -0.73 -11.58 5.46
C ARG A 36 -1.66 -10.60 6.18
N TYR A 37 -1.91 -9.43 5.62
CA TYR A 37 -2.76 -8.42 6.25
C TYR A 37 -4.22 -8.86 6.33
N ALA A 38 -4.72 -9.59 5.33
CA ALA A 38 -6.04 -10.19 5.35
C ALA A 38 -6.19 -11.20 6.50
N GLN A 39 -5.21 -12.11 6.65
CA GLN A 39 -5.24 -13.16 7.65
C GLN A 39 -5.12 -12.59 9.08
N ILE A 40 -4.12 -11.72 9.35
CA ILE A 40 -3.94 -11.11 10.68
C ILE A 40 -5.21 -10.37 11.11
N SER A 41 -5.79 -9.58 10.21
CA SER A 41 -6.99 -8.79 10.51
C SER A 41 -8.24 -9.66 10.69
N GLN A 42 -8.37 -10.77 9.95
CA GLN A 42 -9.43 -11.74 10.14
C GLN A 42 -9.26 -12.49 11.48
N GLU A 43 -8.04 -12.86 11.84
CA GLU A 43 -7.76 -13.53 13.11
C GLU A 43 -8.13 -12.66 14.31
N MET A 44 -7.94 -11.35 14.23
CA MET A 44 -8.42 -10.40 15.25
C MET A 44 -9.94 -10.46 15.43
N LEU A 45 -10.69 -10.57 14.33
CA LEU A 45 -12.15 -10.70 14.38
C LEU A 45 -12.59 -12.03 14.98
N LEU A 46 -11.92 -13.12 14.61
CA LEU A 46 -12.29 -14.47 15.05
C LEU A 46 -11.91 -14.72 16.51
N SER A 47 -10.73 -14.24 16.94
CA SER A 47 -10.24 -14.42 18.30
C SER A 47 -10.81 -13.39 19.29
N GLY A 48 -11.28 -12.23 18.80
CA GLY A 48 -11.64 -11.08 19.64
C GLY A 48 -10.43 -10.37 20.26
N ASN A 49 -9.20 -10.74 19.90
CA ASN A 49 -7.98 -10.09 20.39
C ASN A 49 -7.63 -8.86 19.53
N TRP A 50 -8.06 -7.69 19.98
CA TRP A 50 -7.79 -6.41 19.32
C TRP A 50 -6.52 -5.72 19.81
N VAL A 51 -5.73 -6.38 20.68
CA VAL A 51 -4.55 -5.79 21.32
C VAL A 51 -3.25 -6.33 20.73
N SER A 52 -3.08 -7.65 20.69
CA SER A 52 -1.88 -8.32 20.16
C SER A 52 -2.13 -8.89 18.77
N PRO A 53 -1.37 -8.47 17.74
CA PRO A 53 -1.50 -9.06 16.42
C PRO A 53 -0.88 -10.46 16.38
N HIS A 54 -1.63 -11.41 15.79
CA HIS A 54 -1.18 -12.76 15.54
C HIS A 54 -1.23 -13.06 14.04
N PHE A 55 -0.26 -13.81 13.57
CA PHE A 55 -0.18 -14.28 12.20
C PHE A 55 -0.19 -15.82 12.20
N MET A 56 -1.31 -16.39 11.79
CA MET A 56 -1.58 -17.85 11.85
C MET A 56 -1.43 -18.42 13.26
N GLY A 57 -1.96 -17.71 14.28
CA GLY A 57 -1.88 -18.06 15.69
C GLY A 57 -0.54 -17.77 16.37
N ILE A 58 0.45 -17.25 15.63
CA ILE A 58 1.79 -16.96 16.13
C ILE A 58 1.93 -15.45 16.34
N ARG A 59 2.53 -15.03 17.48
CA ARG A 59 2.75 -13.62 17.82
C ARG A 59 3.51 -12.90 16.71
N TYR A 60 3.00 -11.72 16.27
CA TYR A 60 3.56 -10.97 15.16
C TYR A 60 3.70 -9.48 15.47
N PHE A 61 4.92 -9.04 15.78
CA PHE A 61 5.21 -7.71 16.36
C PHE A 61 5.89 -6.73 15.40
N GLU A 62 5.92 -7.02 14.09
CA GLU A 62 6.60 -6.13 13.12
C GLU A 62 5.94 -4.76 12.98
N LYS A 63 4.64 -4.66 13.21
CA LYS A 63 3.90 -3.40 13.11
C LYS A 63 2.94 -3.26 14.29
N PRO A 64 2.63 -2.01 14.70
CA PRO A 64 1.57 -1.74 15.65
C PRO A 64 0.19 -2.14 15.11
N ILE A 65 -0.87 -1.75 15.80
CA ILE A 65 -2.19 -2.37 15.67
C ILE A 65 -3.18 -1.65 14.74
N ALA A 66 -3.12 -0.30 14.63
CA ALA A 66 -4.21 0.46 14.01
C ALA A 66 -4.42 0.16 12.52
N GLY A 67 -3.34 -0.22 11.82
CA GLY A 67 -3.45 -0.64 10.43
C GLY A 67 -4.27 -1.92 10.26
N TYR A 68 -4.07 -2.89 11.14
CA TYR A 68 -4.86 -4.13 11.16
C TYR A 68 -6.31 -3.86 11.57
N TRP A 69 -6.55 -2.95 12.54
CA TRP A 69 -7.91 -2.54 12.91
C TRP A 69 -8.70 -2.01 11.72
N MET A 70 -8.09 -1.16 10.89
CA MET A 70 -8.79 -0.60 9.73
C MET A 70 -9.17 -1.68 8.71
N ILE A 71 -8.30 -2.67 8.48
CA ILE A 71 -8.60 -3.81 7.59
C ILE A 71 -9.63 -4.73 8.24
N ALA A 72 -9.52 -5.02 9.54
CA ALA A 72 -10.49 -5.82 10.29
C ALA A 72 -11.89 -5.19 10.26
N ILE A 73 -11.99 -3.87 10.46
CA ILE A 73 -13.26 -3.14 10.32
C ILE A 73 -13.83 -3.29 8.90
N GLY A 74 -12.96 -3.20 7.87
CA GLY A 74 -13.36 -3.45 6.48
C GLY A 74 -13.95 -4.84 6.28
N GLN A 75 -13.31 -5.88 6.81
CA GLN A 75 -13.81 -7.26 6.76
C GLN A 75 -15.08 -7.44 7.61
N ALA A 76 -15.17 -6.81 8.78
CA ALA A 76 -16.36 -6.90 9.61
C ALA A 76 -17.60 -6.27 8.96
N VAL A 77 -17.44 -5.14 8.25
CA VAL A 77 -18.55 -4.38 7.64
C VAL A 77 -18.96 -4.96 6.29
N PHE A 78 -17.98 -5.33 5.46
CA PHE A 78 -18.21 -5.76 4.07
C PHE A 78 -18.03 -7.27 3.85
N GLY A 79 -17.68 -8.01 4.91
CA GLY A 79 -17.44 -9.45 4.89
C GLY A 79 -15.98 -9.82 4.61
N ASP A 80 -15.64 -11.09 4.92
CA ASP A 80 -14.34 -11.71 4.64
C ASP A 80 -14.20 -11.98 3.14
N ASN A 81 -13.96 -10.94 2.38
CA ASN A 81 -13.82 -10.98 0.94
C ASN A 81 -12.79 -9.93 0.46
N LEU A 82 -12.46 -9.97 -0.82
CA LEU A 82 -11.45 -9.10 -1.43
C LEU A 82 -11.74 -7.61 -1.23
N PHE A 83 -13.02 -7.20 -1.27
CA PHE A 83 -13.43 -5.83 -1.03
C PHE A 83 -13.20 -5.43 0.42
N GLY A 84 -13.65 -6.26 1.37
CA GLY A 84 -13.49 -6.01 2.80
C GLY A 84 -12.02 -5.86 3.22
N VAL A 85 -11.13 -6.66 2.64
CA VAL A 85 -9.68 -6.59 2.88
C VAL A 85 -9.08 -5.27 2.36
N ARG A 86 -9.50 -4.78 1.17
CA ARG A 86 -8.86 -3.65 0.49
C ARG A 86 -9.49 -2.29 0.77
N ILE A 87 -10.72 -2.25 1.27
CA ILE A 87 -11.47 -0.99 1.43
C ILE A 87 -10.74 0.02 2.33
N ALA A 88 -9.97 -0.43 3.33
CA ALA A 88 -9.19 0.44 4.20
C ALA A 88 -8.16 1.28 3.42
N SER A 89 -7.46 0.67 2.45
CA SER A 89 -6.51 1.37 1.57
C SER A 89 -7.21 2.36 0.64
N ALA A 90 -8.32 1.95 0.03
CA ALA A 90 -9.11 2.82 -0.85
C ALA A 90 -9.68 4.03 -0.10
N VAL A 91 -10.28 3.83 1.07
CA VAL A 91 -10.83 4.92 1.91
C VAL A 91 -9.71 5.88 2.33
N SER A 92 -8.56 5.37 2.78
CA SER A 92 -7.41 6.20 3.16
C SER A 92 -6.90 7.05 2.00
N THR A 93 -6.88 6.47 0.79
CA THR A 93 -6.54 7.21 -0.44
C THR A 93 -7.59 8.29 -0.74
N GLY A 94 -8.88 7.96 -0.69
CA GLY A 94 -9.97 8.92 -0.91
C GLY A 94 -9.95 10.08 0.08
N LEU A 95 -9.72 9.80 1.36
CA LEU A 95 -9.53 10.83 2.39
C LEU A 95 -8.30 11.70 2.11
N SER A 96 -7.20 11.12 1.62
CA SER A 96 -6.03 11.90 1.19
C SER A 96 -6.33 12.80 -0.01
N VAL A 97 -7.10 12.33 -1.01
CA VAL A 97 -7.59 13.17 -2.12
C VAL A 97 -8.42 14.35 -1.59
N TRP A 98 -9.31 14.08 -0.62
CA TRP A 98 -10.10 15.11 0.04
C TRP A 98 -9.21 16.13 0.77
N LEU A 99 -8.18 15.69 1.49
CA LEU A 99 -7.20 16.58 2.13
C LEU A 99 -6.48 17.48 1.12
N VAL A 100 -6.07 16.92 -0.03
CA VAL A 100 -5.47 17.73 -1.12
C VAL A 100 -6.42 18.83 -1.58
N TYR A 101 -7.70 18.49 -1.78
CA TYR A 101 -8.71 19.48 -2.17
C TYR A 101 -8.89 20.56 -1.10
N LEU A 102 -9.04 20.17 0.17
CA LEU A 102 -9.23 21.10 1.29
C LEU A 102 -8.06 22.07 1.48
N ILE A 103 -6.83 21.54 1.53
CA ILE A 103 -5.64 22.39 1.69
C ILE A 103 -5.46 23.31 0.48
N SER A 104 -5.65 22.81 -0.72
CA SER A 104 -5.58 23.63 -1.94
C SER A 104 -6.59 24.79 -1.92
N ARG A 105 -7.83 24.52 -1.49
CA ARG A 105 -8.86 25.55 -1.29
C ARG A 105 -8.42 26.61 -0.27
N ARG A 106 -7.78 26.16 0.81
CA ARG A 106 -7.26 27.07 1.84
C ARG A 106 -6.09 27.91 1.35
N LEU A 107 -5.20 27.31 0.55
CA LEU A 107 -4.00 27.99 0.04
C LEU A 107 -4.28 29.05 -1.01
N TRP A 108 -5.18 28.75 -1.96
CA TRP A 108 -5.36 29.58 -3.16
C TRP A 108 -6.78 30.09 -3.39
N ASN A 109 -7.76 29.58 -2.64
CA ASN A 109 -9.18 29.93 -2.80
C ASN A 109 -9.71 29.82 -4.25
N ASP A 110 -9.17 28.89 -5.03
CA ASP A 110 -9.51 28.66 -6.43
C ASP A 110 -9.97 27.20 -6.63
N PRO A 111 -11.28 26.97 -6.96
CA PRO A 111 -11.81 25.62 -7.18
C PRO A 111 -11.14 24.87 -8.34
N ARG A 112 -10.72 25.58 -9.41
CA ARG A 112 -10.06 24.96 -10.57
C ARG A 112 -8.67 24.46 -10.20
N LYS A 113 -7.93 25.26 -9.44
CA LYS A 113 -6.62 24.87 -8.92
C LYS A 113 -6.76 23.69 -7.95
N SER A 114 -7.78 23.69 -7.10
CA SER A 114 -8.06 22.60 -6.17
C SER A 114 -8.44 21.31 -6.89
N PHE A 115 -9.23 21.41 -7.96
CA PHE A 115 -9.51 20.28 -8.84
C PHE A 115 -8.22 19.71 -9.46
N ALA A 116 -7.38 20.58 -10.02
CA ALA A 116 -6.11 20.14 -10.63
C ALA A 116 -5.21 19.42 -9.61
N CYS A 117 -5.07 19.96 -8.38
CA CYS A 117 -4.28 19.34 -7.33
C CYS A 117 -4.83 17.95 -6.95
N ALA A 118 -6.14 17.83 -6.74
CA ALA A 118 -6.80 16.56 -6.40
C ALA A 118 -6.68 15.54 -7.55
N LEU A 119 -6.84 15.98 -8.80
CA LEU A 119 -6.67 15.17 -10.00
C LEU A 119 -5.25 14.61 -10.10
N PHE A 120 -4.21 15.44 -9.91
CA PHE A 120 -2.83 14.99 -9.91
C PHE A 120 -2.58 13.94 -8.83
N TYR A 121 -2.98 14.21 -7.58
CA TYR A 121 -2.79 13.25 -6.51
C TYR A 121 -3.49 11.92 -6.79
N MET A 122 -4.75 11.97 -7.22
CA MET A 122 -5.56 10.80 -7.52
C MET A 122 -4.99 10.00 -8.71
N SER A 123 -4.33 10.65 -9.68
CA SER A 123 -3.81 10.01 -10.88
C SER A 123 -2.28 9.78 -10.88
N PHE A 124 -1.57 10.07 -9.80
CA PHE A 124 -0.19 9.59 -9.66
C PHE A 124 -0.15 8.06 -9.63
N GLY A 125 0.70 7.46 -10.46
CA GLY A 125 0.76 6.01 -10.65
C GLY A 125 0.95 5.22 -9.36
N LEU A 126 1.80 5.73 -8.43
CA LEU A 126 2.00 5.08 -7.13
C LEU A 126 0.74 5.17 -6.25
N ILE A 127 0.07 6.31 -6.19
CA ILE A 127 -1.17 6.49 -5.41
C ILE A 127 -2.28 5.60 -5.98
N ALA A 128 -2.46 5.63 -7.29
CA ALA A 128 -3.47 4.84 -7.98
C ALA A 128 -3.23 3.33 -7.81
N GLY A 129 -1.98 2.87 -7.95
CA GLY A 129 -1.62 1.45 -7.78
C GLY A 129 -1.77 0.95 -6.34
N GLN A 130 -1.49 1.80 -5.33
CA GLN A 130 -1.58 1.41 -3.92
C GLN A 130 -3.00 1.53 -3.35
N SER A 131 -3.91 2.24 -4.00
CA SER A 131 -5.29 2.44 -3.52
C SER A 131 -6.09 1.15 -3.43
N GLY A 132 -5.84 0.20 -4.34
CA GLY A 132 -6.50 -1.10 -4.40
C GLY A 132 -5.66 -2.26 -3.84
N TYR A 133 -4.59 -1.97 -3.13
CA TYR A 133 -3.66 -2.95 -2.56
C TYR A 133 -3.74 -2.92 -1.03
N ALA A 134 -4.05 -4.07 -0.42
CA ALA A 134 -4.20 -4.14 1.03
C ALA A 134 -2.83 -4.17 1.72
N ASN A 135 -2.34 -3.00 2.05
CA ASN A 135 -1.18 -2.82 2.92
C ASN A 135 -1.37 -1.60 3.84
N LEU A 136 -0.38 -1.31 4.69
CA LEU A 136 -0.46 -0.22 5.67
C LEU A 136 -0.01 1.14 5.11
N ASP A 137 0.58 1.19 3.90
CA ASP A 137 1.17 2.42 3.37
C ASP A 137 0.14 3.50 3.01
N PRO A 138 -1.01 3.19 2.37
CA PRO A 138 -2.06 4.19 2.13
C PRO A 138 -2.63 4.76 3.43
N GLN A 139 -2.84 3.90 4.43
CA GLN A 139 -3.35 4.29 5.75
C GLN A 139 -2.36 5.19 6.49
N PHE A 140 -1.10 4.80 6.54
CA PHE A 140 -0.03 5.59 7.13
C PHE A 140 0.12 6.94 6.43
N THR A 141 0.09 6.94 5.09
CA THR A 141 0.17 8.16 4.28
C THR A 141 -0.98 9.11 4.58
N PHE A 142 -2.19 8.60 4.77
CA PHE A 142 -3.33 9.43 5.17
C PHE A 142 -3.08 10.13 6.52
N TRP A 143 -2.58 9.40 7.52
CA TRP A 143 -2.30 9.99 8.83
C TRP A 143 -1.20 11.06 8.76
N VAL A 144 -0.13 10.82 8.01
CA VAL A 144 0.93 11.81 7.78
C VAL A 144 0.38 13.03 7.02
N ASN A 145 -0.39 12.81 5.96
CA ASN A 145 -1.03 13.89 5.21
C ASN A 145 -1.95 14.73 6.10
N LEU A 146 -2.79 14.08 6.92
CA LEU A 146 -3.69 14.76 7.85
C LEU A 146 -2.89 15.60 8.84
N SER A 147 -1.83 15.06 9.44
CA SER A 147 -1.01 15.79 10.40
C SER A 147 -0.39 17.05 9.80
N LEU A 148 0.14 16.97 8.57
CA LEU A 148 0.79 18.10 7.90
C LEU A 148 -0.22 19.12 7.35
N VAL A 149 -1.38 18.69 6.88
CA VAL A 149 -2.48 19.59 6.54
C VAL A 149 -2.96 20.34 7.78
N MET A 150 -3.10 19.65 8.91
CA MET A 150 -3.50 20.27 10.17
C MET A 150 -2.41 21.18 10.75
N LEU A 151 -1.13 20.87 10.54
CA LEU A 151 -0.04 21.78 10.85
C LEU A 151 -0.20 23.11 10.12
N TRP A 152 -0.45 23.07 8.81
CA TRP A 152 -0.71 24.28 8.04
C TRP A 152 -1.91 25.05 8.57
N PHE A 153 -3.05 24.36 8.80
CA PHE A 153 -4.26 24.99 9.30
C PHE A 153 -4.06 25.60 10.70
N GLY A 154 -3.29 24.94 11.57
CA GLY A 154 -2.95 25.44 12.88
C GLY A 154 -2.12 26.74 12.83
N ILE A 155 -1.14 26.79 11.92
CA ILE A 155 -0.29 27.96 11.71
C ILE A 155 -1.08 29.11 11.05
N ASP A 156 -1.93 28.82 10.07
CA ASP A 156 -2.68 29.83 9.30
C ASP A 156 -3.98 30.28 10.00
N SER A 157 -4.40 29.62 11.08
CA SER A 157 -5.67 29.94 11.76
C SER A 157 -5.62 31.31 12.46
N ARG A 158 -6.67 32.11 12.26
CA ARG A 158 -6.85 33.42 12.90
C ARG A 158 -7.53 33.32 14.26
N THR A 159 -8.20 32.21 14.57
CA THR A 159 -8.95 32.04 15.82
C THR A 159 -8.24 31.05 16.74
N SER A 160 -8.28 31.31 18.05
CA SER A 160 -7.69 30.38 19.05
C SER A 160 -8.36 29.01 19.00
N ARG A 161 -9.68 28.94 18.82
CA ARG A 161 -10.42 27.66 18.72
C ARG A 161 -9.99 26.87 17.49
N GLY A 162 -9.88 27.51 16.32
CA GLY A 162 -9.43 26.85 15.09
C GLY A 162 -7.99 26.35 15.21
N ARG A 163 -7.14 27.11 15.89
CA ARG A 163 -5.75 26.76 16.15
C ARG A 163 -5.66 25.55 17.09
N LEU A 164 -6.36 25.57 18.23
CA LEU A 164 -6.42 24.45 19.15
C LEU A 164 -6.96 23.18 18.48
N GLY A 165 -8.06 23.27 17.72
CA GLY A 165 -8.63 22.14 17.00
C GLY A 165 -7.68 21.54 15.97
N ALA A 166 -6.97 22.37 15.19
CA ALA A 166 -6.00 21.89 14.20
C ALA A 166 -4.80 21.18 14.86
N TRP A 167 -4.22 21.75 15.94
CA TRP A 167 -3.13 21.10 16.65
C TRP A 167 -3.55 19.84 17.40
N ALA A 168 -4.77 19.78 17.94
CA ALA A 168 -5.31 18.57 18.54
C ALA A 168 -5.51 17.47 17.47
N LEU A 169 -6.05 17.82 16.30
CA LEU A 169 -6.23 16.87 15.20
C LEU A 169 -4.88 16.42 14.58
N LEU A 170 -3.86 17.29 14.56
CA LEU A 170 -2.49 16.91 14.25
C LEU A 170 -1.99 15.83 15.22
N GLY A 171 -2.17 16.05 16.54
CA GLY A 171 -1.78 15.07 17.56
C GLY A 171 -2.52 13.74 17.41
N PHE A 172 -3.82 13.79 17.15
CA PHE A 172 -4.63 12.58 16.86
C PHE A 172 -4.06 11.82 15.65
N ALA A 173 -3.76 12.52 14.55
CA ALA A 173 -3.19 11.93 13.34
C ALA A 173 -1.80 11.32 13.59
N CYS A 174 -0.96 11.99 14.38
CA CYS A 174 0.34 11.44 14.80
C CYS A 174 0.20 10.18 15.66
N GLY A 175 -0.78 10.15 16.59
CA GLY A 175 -1.08 8.98 17.41
C GLY A 175 -1.57 7.79 16.58
N MET A 176 -2.54 8.00 15.72
CA MET A 176 -3.06 6.95 14.82
C MET A 176 -1.98 6.48 13.82
N GLY A 177 -1.19 7.39 13.28
CA GLY A 177 -0.07 7.07 12.42
C GLY A 177 1.01 6.24 13.12
N PHE A 178 1.32 6.56 14.38
CA PHE A 178 2.22 5.76 15.21
C PHE A 178 1.69 4.34 15.39
N MET A 179 0.43 4.21 15.77
CA MET A 179 -0.22 2.90 15.91
C MET A 179 -0.40 2.16 14.57
N THR A 180 -0.19 2.83 13.43
CA THR A 180 -0.22 2.18 12.10
C THR A 180 1.16 1.67 11.68
N LYS A 181 2.22 2.50 11.81
CA LYS A 181 3.55 2.15 11.26
C LYS A 181 4.74 2.61 12.12
N GLY A 182 4.50 3.17 13.31
CA GLY A 182 5.53 3.54 14.27
C GLY A 182 6.01 4.99 14.18
N PHE A 183 7.23 5.24 14.65
CA PHE A 183 7.79 6.57 14.96
C PHE A 183 7.88 7.55 13.80
N LEU A 184 7.88 7.08 12.55
CA LEU A 184 7.89 7.96 11.37
C LEU A 184 6.67 8.90 11.34
N ALA A 185 5.54 8.51 11.95
CA ALA A 185 4.36 9.36 12.06
C ALA A 185 4.59 10.62 12.91
N TRP A 186 5.55 10.60 13.82
CA TRP A 186 5.94 11.75 14.64
C TRP A 186 7.14 12.48 14.04
N LEU A 187 8.08 11.71 13.50
CA LEU A 187 9.29 12.27 12.91
C LEU A 187 8.99 13.19 11.72
N LEU A 188 8.14 12.75 10.79
CA LEU A 188 7.88 13.51 9.56
C LEU A 188 7.24 14.88 9.83
N PRO A 189 6.15 15.01 10.63
CA PRO A 189 5.60 16.31 10.96
C PRO A 189 6.58 17.20 11.75
N ALA A 190 7.33 16.64 12.70
CA ALA A 190 8.32 17.38 13.48
C ALA A 190 9.46 17.91 12.59
N LEU A 191 9.95 17.07 11.66
CA LEU A 191 11.01 17.41 10.71
C LEU A 191 10.63 18.59 9.83
N ILE A 192 9.35 18.76 9.51
CA ILE A 192 8.83 19.85 8.67
C ILE A 192 8.45 21.05 9.53
N ALA A 193 7.78 20.84 10.66
CA ALA A 193 7.30 21.88 11.55
C ALA A 193 8.45 22.71 12.12
N LEU A 194 9.54 22.06 12.55
CA LEU A 194 10.66 22.72 13.21
C LEU A 194 11.34 23.77 12.31
N PRO A 195 11.90 23.45 11.15
CA PRO A 195 12.55 24.44 10.29
C PRO A 195 11.58 25.49 9.76
N TYR A 196 10.32 25.09 9.46
CA TYR A 196 9.32 26.02 8.98
C TYR A 196 8.94 27.08 10.02
N THR A 197 8.67 26.68 11.26
CA THR A 197 8.27 27.60 12.32
C THR A 197 9.44 28.46 12.83
N LEU A 198 10.68 27.94 12.79
CA LEU A 198 11.89 28.73 13.03
C LEU A 198 12.04 29.82 11.96
N TRP A 199 11.93 29.48 10.71
CA TRP A 199 12.00 30.43 9.60
C TRP A 199 10.91 31.52 9.69
N GLN A 200 9.69 31.14 10.09
CA GLN A 200 8.55 32.06 10.31
C GLN A 200 8.64 32.85 11.62
N ARG A 201 9.68 32.64 12.45
CA ARG A 201 9.81 33.21 13.79
C ARG A 201 8.65 32.91 14.73
N ARG A 202 8.00 31.75 14.53
CA ARG A 202 6.82 31.26 15.29
C ARG A 202 7.14 30.06 16.19
N PHE A 203 8.39 29.85 16.52
CA PHE A 203 8.86 28.71 17.32
C PHE A 203 8.18 28.60 18.70
N LYS A 204 7.93 29.72 19.37
CA LYS A 204 7.21 29.72 20.66
C LYS A 204 5.78 29.18 20.52
N GLU A 205 5.12 29.51 19.42
CA GLU A 205 3.78 28.98 19.10
C GLU A 205 3.83 27.47 18.85
N MET A 206 4.83 27.00 18.14
CA MET A 206 5.05 25.57 17.95
C MET A 206 5.28 24.86 19.28
N LEU A 207 6.05 25.41 20.22
CA LEU A 207 6.25 24.82 21.54
C LEU A 207 4.93 24.74 22.33
N GLY A 208 4.13 25.81 22.35
CA GLY A 208 2.87 25.87 23.08
C GLY A 208 1.81 24.92 22.52
N TYR A 209 1.50 25.01 21.24
CA TYR A 209 0.48 24.15 20.62
C TYR A 209 1.02 22.76 20.24
N GLY A 210 2.32 22.64 19.99
CA GLY A 210 2.97 21.36 19.77
C GLY A 210 2.91 20.46 21.01
N SER A 211 3.02 21.04 22.22
CA SER A 211 2.79 20.26 23.46
C SER A 211 1.37 19.71 23.55
N LEU A 212 0.35 20.45 23.09
CA LEU A 212 -1.01 19.94 22.97
C LEU A 212 -1.07 18.75 21.99
N ALA A 213 -0.42 18.88 20.83
CA ALA A 213 -0.40 17.80 19.84
C ALA A 213 0.29 16.53 20.40
N VAL A 214 1.41 16.69 21.12
CA VAL A 214 2.08 15.58 21.81
C VAL A 214 1.17 14.95 22.86
N LEU A 215 0.50 15.75 23.67
CA LEU A 215 -0.42 15.28 24.69
C LEU A 215 -1.57 14.46 24.06
N VAL A 216 -2.19 14.97 22.99
CA VAL A 216 -3.27 14.26 22.29
C VAL A 216 -2.74 12.97 21.66
N ALA A 217 -1.56 12.98 21.04
CA ALA A 217 -0.95 11.77 20.49
C ALA A 217 -0.72 10.71 21.57
N ILE A 218 -0.22 11.11 22.76
CA ILE A 218 -0.06 10.21 23.91
C ILE A 218 -1.41 9.65 24.34
N ILE A 219 -2.42 10.50 24.53
CA ILE A 219 -3.76 10.06 24.95
C ILE A 219 -4.36 9.04 23.98
N VAL A 220 -4.17 9.24 22.68
CA VAL A 220 -4.65 8.32 21.63
C VAL A 220 -3.92 6.98 21.66
N CYS A 221 -2.61 6.98 21.88
CA CYS A 221 -1.80 5.75 21.91
C CYS A 221 -1.90 5.00 23.23
N LEU A 222 -2.05 5.72 24.34
CA LEU A 222 -1.88 5.19 25.70
C LEU A 222 -2.74 3.97 26.02
N PRO A 223 -4.04 3.90 25.66
CA PRO A 223 -4.86 2.72 25.94
C PRO A 223 -4.27 1.45 25.31
N TRP A 224 -3.86 1.50 24.04
CA TRP A 224 -3.27 0.34 23.39
C TRP A 224 -1.85 0.05 23.90
N VAL A 225 -1.04 1.08 24.14
CA VAL A 225 0.33 0.94 24.65
C VAL A 225 0.34 0.21 25.99
N LEU A 226 -0.60 0.54 26.89
CA LEU A 226 -0.73 -0.13 28.18
C LEU A 226 -1.28 -1.56 28.02
N ALA A 227 -2.26 -1.75 27.16
CA ALA A 227 -2.86 -3.06 26.93
C ALA A 227 -1.85 -4.04 26.33
N ILE A 228 -1.08 -3.64 25.29
CA ILE A 228 -0.07 -4.50 24.68
C ILE A 228 1.08 -4.79 25.65
N HIS A 229 1.50 -3.81 26.46
CA HIS A 229 2.56 -4.02 27.44
C HIS A 229 2.15 -5.03 28.53
N HIS A 230 0.86 -5.02 28.93
CA HIS A 230 0.34 -5.97 29.89
C HIS A 230 0.20 -7.38 29.28
N GLN A 231 -0.28 -7.48 28.05
CA GLN A 231 -0.51 -8.75 27.36
C GLN A 231 0.78 -9.38 26.84
N GLU A 232 1.69 -8.56 26.29
CA GLU A 232 2.96 -8.95 25.66
C GLU A 232 4.10 -8.07 26.18
N PRO A 233 4.68 -8.36 27.33
CA PRO A 233 5.70 -7.51 27.96
C PRO A 233 6.97 -7.32 27.12
N ASP A 234 7.30 -8.27 26.26
CA ASP A 234 8.45 -8.28 25.37
C ASP A 234 8.22 -7.51 24.03
N PHE A 235 6.98 -7.09 23.74
CA PHE A 235 6.62 -6.37 22.52
C PHE A 235 7.53 -5.18 22.26
N TRP A 236 7.75 -4.32 23.27
CA TRP A 236 8.51 -3.08 23.10
C TRP A 236 9.97 -3.31 22.82
N ASN A 237 10.58 -4.36 23.39
CA ASN A 237 11.95 -4.74 23.11
C ASN A 237 12.11 -5.15 21.64
N PHE A 238 11.21 -6.00 21.11
CA PHE A 238 11.23 -6.38 19.72
C PHE A 238 10.96 -5.19 18.80
N PHE A 239 9.86 -4.46 19.03
CA PHE A 239 9.41 -3.37 18.17
C PHE A 239 10.42 -2.21 18.11
N PHE A 240 11.00 -1.82 19.25
CA PHE A 240 11.96 -0.72 19.29
C PHE A 240 13.33 -1.13 18.73
N TRP A 241 13.92 -2.21 19.26
CA TRP A 241 15.30 -2.57 18.88
C TRP A 241 15.38 -3.27 17.54
N ASN A 242 14.53 -4.26 17.26
CA ASN A 242 14.63 -5.03 16.02
C ASN A 242 14.06 -4.27 14.83
N GLU A 243 12.84 -3.72 14.96
CA GLU A 243 12.17 -3.06 13.84
C GLU A 243 12.68 -1.64 13.56
N HIS A 244 13.14 -0.89 14.56
CA HIS A 244 13.56 0.49 14.36
C HIS A 244 15.08 0.67 14.40
N VAL A 245 15.77 0.20 15.45
CA VAL A 245 17.20 0.47 15.61
C VAL A 245 18.04 -0.45 14.72
N ARG A 246 17.89 -1.77 14.84
CA ARG A 246 18.68 -2.73 14.05
C ARG A 246 18.42 -2.63 12.56
N ARG A 247 17.17 -2.46 12.15
CA ARG A 247 16.81 -2.35 10.73
C ARG A 247 17.35 -1.06 10.09
N PHE A 248 17.54 0.00 10.87
CA PHE A 248 18.14 1.26 10.39
C PHE A 248 19.67 1.18 10.30
N ALA A 249 20.31 0.43 11.20
CA ALA A 249 21.77 0.36 11.35
C ALA A 249 22.42 -0.88 10.71
N ALA A 250 21.64 -1.87 10.25
CA ALA A 250 22.19 -3.12 9.71
C ALA A 250 22.67 -2.93 8.27
N ASP A 251 23.91 -3.37 8.00
CA ASP A 251 24.49 -3.41 6.66
C ASP A 251 23.76 -4.38 5.71
N ASN A 252 23.03 -5.36 6.25
CA ASN A 252 22.21 -6.36 5.54
C ASN A 252 20.72 -6.05 5.57
N ALA A 253 20.32 -4.76 5.43
CA ALA A 253 18.91 -4.36 5.40
C ALA A 253 18.19 -5.04 4.23
N GLN A 254 17.02 -5.64 4.52
CA GLN A 254 16.10 -6.08 3.46
C GLN A 254 15.80 -4.90 2.53
N HIS A 255 15.79 -5.16 1.20
CA HIS A 255 15.56 -4.13 0.18
C HIS A 255 16.62 -3.01 0.16
N ALA A 256 17.89 -3.33 0.43
CA ALA A 256 18.99 -2.36 0.31
C ALA A 256 19.04 -1.76 -1.11
N ARG A 257 19.02 -0.44 -1.20
CA ARG A 257 19.06 0.31 -2.47
C ARG A 257 19.96 1.54 -2.33
N PRO A 258 20.57 2.02 -3.43
CA PRO A 258 21.45 3.19 -3.39
C PRO A 258 20.69 4.45 -2.96
N TRP A 259 21.43 5.48 -2.48
CA TRP A 259 20.84 6.73 -1.98
C TRP A 259 19.98 7.47 -3.01
N TRP A 260 20.33 7.37 -4.29
CA TRP A 260 19.62 8.01 -5.40
C TRP A 260 18.36 7.28 -5.87
N PHE A 261 18.02 6.14 -5.26
CA PHE A 261 16.89 5.29 -5.65
C PHE A 261 15.57 6.07 -5.82
N TYR A 262 15.32 7.04 -4.94
CA TYR A 262 14.08 7.78 -5.01
C TYR A 262 14.02 8.84 -6.13
N LEU A 263 15.12 9.22 -6.77
CA LEU A 263 15.10 10.15 -7.89
C LEU A 263 14.34 9.55 -9.10
N PRO A 264 14.72 8.38 -9.65
CA PRO A 264 13.92 7.74 -10.69
C PRO A 264 12.54 7.29 -10.20
N MET A 265 12.41 6.87 -8.92
CA MET A 265 11.10 6.48 -8.37
C MET A 265 10.13 7.65 -8.30
N MET A 266 10.58 8.88 -8.06
CA MET A 266 9.74 10.08 -8.13
C MET A 266 9.14 10.28 -9.53
N VAL A 267 9.94 10.06 -10.57
CA VAL A 267 9.50 10.15 -11.98
C VAL A 267 8.44 9.09 -12.27
N VAL A 268 8.72 7.82 -11.92
CA VAL A 268 7.79 6.70 -12.12
C VAL A 268 6.51 6.89 -11.32
N SER A 269 6.64 7.28 -10.04
CA SER A 269 5.50 7.48 -9.14
C SER A 269 4.56 8.60 -9.59
N SER A 270 5.11 9.61 -10.27
CA SER A 270 4.34 10.77 -10.78
C SER A 270 3.75 10.57 -12.18
N LEU A 271 3.98 9.41 -12.84
CA LEU A 271 3.28 9.12 -14.09
C LEU A 271 1.76 9.21 -13.88
N PRO A 272 1.02 9.75 -14.84
CA PRO A 272 1.40 10.13 -16.20
C PRO A 272 1.91 11.59 -16.35
N TRP A 273 2.34 12.24 -15.25
CA TRP A 273 2.66 13.67 -15.21
C TRP A 273 4.14 13.98 -15.13
N ALA A 274 5.00 13.00 -15.34
CA ALA A 274 6.44 13.08 -15.11
C ALA A 274 7.14 14.24 -15.87
N ALA A 275 6.72 14.54 -17.08
CA ALA A 275 7.31 15.65 -17.84
C ALA A 275 6.98 17.05 -17.29
N LEU A 276 6.02 17.15 -16.38
CA LEU A 276 5.70 18.40 -15.68
C LEU A 276 6.62 18.67 -14.48
N LEU A 277 7.36 17.66 -13.98
CA LEU A 277 8.24 17.79 -12.82
C LEU A 277 9.24 18.95 -12.93
N PRO A 278 10.02 19.11 -14.03
CA PRO A 278 10.98 20.20 -14.13
C PRO A 278 10.34 21.58 -13.99
N THR A 279 9.21 21.80 -14.68
CA THR A 279 8.46 23.07 -14.60
C THR A 279 7.92 23.31 -13.19
N THR A 280 7.40 22.26 -12.54
CA THR A 280 6.90 22.31 -11.16
C THR A 280 7.99 22.73 -10.19
N PHE A 281 9.15 22.07 -10.23
CA PHE A 281 10.29 22.40 -9.36
C PHE A 281 10.85 23.81 -9.64
N ILE A 282 10.99 24.20 -10.90
CA ILE A 282 11.48 25.55 -11.24
C ILE A 282 10.54 26.63 -10.70
N GLN A 283 9.22 26.46 -10.86
CA GLN A 283 8.25 27.43 -10.36
C GLN A 283 8.22 27.47 -8.82
N ALA A 284 8.21 26.29 -8.17
CA ALA A 284 8.24 26.19 -6.73
C ALA A 284 9.51 26.84 -6.15
N TRP A 285 10.67 26.58 -6.77
CA TRP A 285 11.94 27.14 -6.32
C TRP A 285 12.04 28.66 -6.49
N LYS A 286 11.51 29.20 -7.60
CA LYS A 286 11.41 30.66 -7.81
C LYS A 286 10.58 31.33 -6.70
N ASN A 287 9.56 30.66 -6.21
CA ASN A 287 8.63 31.16 -5.19
C ASN A 287 8.99 30.70 -3.75
N LYS A 288 10.12 30.06 -3.52
CA LYS A 288 10.51 29.44 -2.24
C LYS A 288 10.52 30.36 -1.03
N ARG A 289 10.55 31.69 -1.22
CA ARG A 289 10.46 32.69 -0.16
C ARG A 289 9.01 32.96 0.30
N GLN A 290 8.01 32.54 -0.47
CA GLN A 290 6.62 32.64 -0.07
C GLN A 290 6.29 31.51 0.92
N PRO A 291 5.55 31.78 2.02
CA PRO A 291 5.28 30.80 3.06
C PRO A 291 4.71 29.46 2.56
N VAL A 292 3.76 29.51 1.62
CA VAL A 292 3.15 28.33 1.02
C VAL A 292 4.18 27.44 0.33
N PHE A 293 5.00 28.02 -0.55
CA PHE A 293 5.99 27.26 -1.31
C PHE A 293 7.12 26.73 -0.43
N ALA A 294 7.56 27.51 0.57
CA ALA A 294 8.53 27.05 1.55
C ALA A 294 8.02 25.82 2.31
N PHE A 295 6.78 25.86 2.78
CA PHE A 295 6.15 24.74 3.48
C PHE A 295 6.05 23.49 2.60
N LEU A 296 5.54 23.63 1.37
CA LEU A 296 5.38 22.51 0.43
C LEU A 296 6.72 21.92 0.00
N LEU A 297 7.75 22.75 -0.20
CA LEU A 297 9.10 22.29 -0.51
C LEU A 297 9.75 21.56 0.67
N LEU A 298 9.60 22.04 1.89
CA LEU A 298 10.06 21.32 3.08
C LEU A 298 9.34 19.98 3.23
N TRP A 299 8.01 19.96 3.03
CA TRP A 299 7.23 18.73 3.09
C TRP A 299 7.64 17.72 2.01
N LEU A 300 8.00 18.18 0.81
CA LEU A 300 8.45 17.31 -0.28
C LEU A 300 9.88 16.81 -0.07
N LEU A 301 10.80 17.72 0.26
CA LEU A 301 12.24 17.45 0.18
C LEU A 301 12.81 16.79 1.45
N LEU A 302 12.31 17.15 2.65
CA LEU A 302 12.87 16.61 3.89
C LEU A 302 12.55 15.13 4.09
N PRO A 303 11.30 14.64 3.91
CA PRO A 303 11.05 13.20 3.94
C PRO A 303 11.80 12.44 2.85
N LEU A 304 11.89 13.02 1.64
CA LEU A 304 12.67 12.43 0.54
C LEU A 304 14.14 12.25 0.92
N ALA A 305 14.74 13.27 1.56
CA ALA A 305 16.13 13.21 2.04
C ALA A 305 16.30 12.13 3.11
N VAL A 306 15.41 12.10 4.13
CA VAL A 306 15.46 11.09 5.20
C VAL A 306 15.36 9.69 4.64
N PHE A 307 14.39 9.41 3.77
CA PHE A 307 14.24 8.08 3.16
C PHE A 307 15.42 7.72 2.25
N SER A 308 16.05 8.70 1.60
CA SER A 308 17.25 8.47 0.79
C SER A 308 18.46 8.05 1.62
N MET A 309 18.53 8.47 2.90
CA MET A 309 19.59 8.09 3.83
C MET A 309 19.40 6.69 4.42
N CYS A 310 18.16 6.17 4.49
CA CYS A 310 17.89 4.83 4.98
C CYS A 310 18.46 3.76 4.03
N SER A 311 18.98 2.63 4.55
CA SER A 311 19.50 1.54 3.74
C SER A 311 18.38 0.79 3.00
N GLY A 312 17.35 0.33 3.72
CA GLY A 312 16.18 -0.33 3.14
C GLY A 312 15.19 0.66 2.53
N LYS A 313 14.85 0.48 1.24
CA LYS A 313 14.00 1.42 0.49
C LYS A 313 12.91 0.69 -0.27
N LEU A 314 11.66 1.15 -0.10
CA LEU A 314 10.51 0.74 -0.89
C LEU A 314 9.94 1.94 -1.65
N PRO A 315 9.40 1.76 -2.87
CA PRO A 315 8.77 2.84 -3.62
C PRO A 315 7.64 3.54 -2.84
N THR A 316 6.90 2.78 -2.02
CA THR A 316 5.77 3.27 -1.22
C THR A 316 6.14 4.32 -0.18
N TYR A 317 7.42 4.41 0.24
CA TYR A 317 7.87 5.46 1.17
C TYR A 317 7.79 6.87 0.57
N LEU A 318 7.66 6.98 -0.78
CA LEU A 318 7.40 8.26 -1.43
C LEU A 318 5.97 8.78 -1.25
N MET A 319 5.00 7.95 -0.87
CA MET A 319 3.59 8.34 -0.83
C MET A 319 3.32 9.63 -0.02
N PRO A 320 3.90 9.85 1.17
CA PRO A 320 3.74 11.10 1.90
C PRO A 320 4.29 12.36 1.19
N CYS A 321 5.24 12.18 0.24
CA CYS A 321 5.82 13.25 -0.56
C CYS A 321 4.93 13.66 -1.74
N LEU A 322 3.97 12.82 -2.12
CA LEU A 322 3.16 13.04 -3.33
C LEU A 322 2.05 14.07 -3.11
N LEU A 323 1.57 14.29 -1.88
CA LEU A 323 0.60 15.35 -1.62
C LEU A 323 1.17 16.76 -1.90
N PRO A 324 2.30 17.18 -1.32
CA PRO A 324 2.90 18.47 -1.64
C PRO A 324 3.30 18.57 -3.12
N LEU A 325 3.74 17.47 -3.75
CA LEU A 325 4.01 17.44 -5.19
C LEU A 325 2.75 17.75 -6.01
N ALA A 326 1.62 17.13 -5.68
CA ALA A 326 0.34 17.39 -6.35
C ALA A 326 -0.11 18.85 -6.23
N LEU A 327 0.08 19.45 -5.04
CA LEU A 327 -0.22 20.87 -4.82
C LEU A 327 0.66 21.78 -5.66
N LEU A 328 1.98 21.54 -5.68
CA LEU A 328 2.93 22.28 -6.49
C LEU A 328 2.66 22.13 -7.99
N MET A 329 2.34 20.90 -8.43
CA MET A 329 2.06 20.61 -9.84
C MET A 329 0.73 21.22 -10.29
N GLY A 330 -0.31 21.16 -9.44
CA GLY A 330 -1.60 21.79 -9.70
C GLY A 330 -1.47 23.30 -9.83
N HIS A 331 -0.67 23.95 -8.97
CA HIS A 331 -0.33 25.36 -9.12
C HIS A 331 0.40 25.61 -10.44
N ALA A 332 1.45 24.86 -10.74
CA ALA A 332 2.25 25.05 -11.95
C ALA A 332 1.42 24.93 -13.23
N VAL A 333 0.58 23.91 -13.32
CA VAL A 333 -0.25 23.69 -14.52
C VAL A 333 -1.33 24.77 -14.65
N THR A 334 -1.98 25.16 -13.59
CA THR A 334 -2.98 26.24 -13.67
C THR A 334 -2.37 27.59 -14.08
N GLU A 335 -1.14 27.88 -13.68
CA GLU A 335 -0.40 29.05 -14.17
C GLU A 335 -0.05 28.91 -15.68
N LEU A 336 0.35 27.72 -16.15
CA LEU A 336 0.58 27.48 -17.58
C LEU A 336 -0.70 27.67 -18.40
N LEU A 337 -1.83 27.20 -17.91
CA LEU A 337 -3.13 27.36 -18.56
C LEU A 337 -3.56 28.84 -18.60
N ALA A 338 -3.38 29.57 -17.50
CA ALA A 338 -3.69 31.00 -17.44
C ALA A 338 -2.83 31.84 -18.41
N GLN A 339 -1.58 31.42 -18.65
CA GLN A 339 -0.66 32.05 -19.58
C GLN A 339 -0.75 31.51 -21.01
N ALA A 340 -1.69 30.60 -21.31
CA ALA A 340 -1.84 29.90 -22.59
C ALA A 340 -0.57 29.18 -23.07
N ARG A 341 0.26 28.68 -22.15
CA ARG A 341 1.54 28.01 -22.44
C ARG A 341 1.39 26.49 -22.52
N GLY A 342 0.90 25.97 -23.63
CA GLY A 342 0.64 24.55 -23.84
C GLY A 342 1.87 23.68 -24.13
N ARG A 343 3.09 24.24 -24.34
CA ARG A 343 4.27 23.47 -24.78
C ARG A 343 4.65 22.36 -23.80
N THR A 344 4.75 22.65 -22.50
CA THR A 344 5.13 21.66 -21.49
C THR A 344 4.06 20.57 -21.35
N ILE A 345 2.78 20.94 -21.43
CA ILE A 345 1.65 20.01 -21.40
C ILE A 345 1.70 19.08 -22.61
N ARG A 346 2.03 19.62 -23.81
CA ARG A 346 2.21 18.83 -25.03
C ARG A 346 3.38 17.86 -24.93
N ILE A 347 4.51 18.28 -24.34
CA ILE A 347 5.68 17.41 -24.09
C ILE A 347 5.26 16.24 -23.17
N ASN A 348 4.43 16.51 -22.15
CA ASN A 348 3.91 15.46 -21.28
C ASN A 348 3.07 14.44 -22.06
N GLY A 349 2.21 14.88 -22.97
CA GLY A 349 1.48 13.99 -23.87
C GLY A 349 2.38 13.11 -24.71
N TRP A 350 3.43 13.69 -25.33
CA TRP A 350 4.40 12.93 -26.12
C TRP A 350 5.14 11.87 -25.28
N LEU A 351 5.59 12.22 -24.08
CA LEU A 351 6.23 11.25 -23.19
C LEU A 351 5.32 10.03 -22.92
N ASN A 352 4.06 10.28 -22.61
CA ASN A 352 3.09 9.22 -22.34
C ASN A 352 2.77 8.37 -23.59
N VAL A 353 2.64 9.00 -24.76
CA VAL A 353 2.47 8.27 -26.04
C VAL A 353 3.66 7.35 -26.29
N VAL A 354 4.89 7.84 -26.11
CA VAL A 354 6.11 7.02 -26.28
C VAL A 354 6.13 5.85 -25.30
N ILE A 355 5.82 6.09 -24.02
CA ILE A 355 5.78 5.03 -22.99
C ILE A 355 4.71 3.98 -23.35
N ALA A 356 3.48 4.40 -23.63
CA ALA A 356 2.38 3.49 -23.92
C ALA A 356 2.59 2.72 -25.24
N THR A 357 3.14 3.37 -26.28
CA THR A 357 3.49 2.71 -27.55
C THR A 357 4.63 1.72 -27.33
N GLY A 358 5.65 2.08 -26.56
CA GLY A 358 6.74 1.16 -26.20
C GLY A 358 6.23 -0.07 -25.45
N ALA A 359 5.31 0.13 -24.48
CA ALA A 359 4.68 -0.96 -23.76
C ALA A 359 3.81 -1.85 -24.66
N LEU A 360 3.07 -1.25 -25.61
CA LEU A 360 2.27 -1.99 -26.60
C LEU A 360 3.15 -2.84 -27.50
N LEU A 361 4.23 -2.26 -28.06
CA LEU A 361 5.18 -2.98 -28.92
C LEU A 361 5.89 -4.11 -28.14
N ALA A 362 6.28 -3.85 -26.91
CA ALA A 362 6.88 -4.87 -26.05
C ALA A 362 5.89 -6.02 -25.77
N LEU A 363 4.62 -5.71 -25.49
CA LEU A 363 3.59 -6.73 -25.29
C LEU A 363 3.35 -7.55 -26.55
N LEU A 364 3.25 -6.92 -27.73
CA LEU A 364 3.10 -7.59 -29.03
C LEU A 364 4.29 -8.54 -29.28
N TYR A 365 5.50 -8.07 -29.07
CA TYR A 365 6.71 -8.88 -29.22
C TYR A 365 6.74 -10.06 -28.24
N LEU A 366 6.44 -9.83 -26.98
CA LEU A 366 6.43 -10.87 -25.94
C LEU A 366 5.32 -11.88 -26.19
N GLN A 367 4.14 -11.45 -26.64
CA GLN A 367 3.06 -12.36 -27.01
C GLN A 367 3.43 -13.23 -28.22
N ALA A 368 4.09 -12.65 -29.22
CA ALA A 368 4.51 -13.40 -30.43
C ALA A 368 5.65 -14.39 -30.15
N THR A 369 6.52 -14.12 -29.17
CA THR A 369 7.73 -14.92 -28.91
C THR A 369 7.64 -15.84 -27.68
N ARG A 370 6.81 -15.49 -26.71
CA ARG A 370 6.73 -16.18 -25.39
C ARG A 370 5.32 -16.59 -25.01
N GLU A 371 4.31 -16.25 -25.81
CA GLU A 371 2.90 -16.57 -25.53
C GLU A 371 2.50 -16.27 -24.07
N ILE A 372 2.73 -15.02 -23.61
CA ILE A 372 2.46 -14.62 -22.21
C ILE A 372 1.00 -14.88 -21.83
N TYR A 373 0.09 -14.66 -22.78
CA TYR A 373 -1.32 -15.01 -22.67
C TYR A 373 -1.61 -16.24 -23.52
N ALA A 374 -2.17 -17.26 -22.90
CA ALA A 374 -2.63 -18.45 -23.59
C ALA A 374 -3.81 -18.13 -24.53
N ASN A 375 -4.08 -19.02 -25.50
CA ASN A 375 -5.21 -18.84 -26.43
C ASN A 375 -6.58 -18.71 -25.74
N THR A 376 -6.72 -19.28 -24.55
CA THR A 376 -7.91 -19.16 -23.70
C THR A 376 -8.04 -17.81 -23.01
N GLU A 377 -7.00 -16.99 -23.02
CA GLU A 377 -6.91 -15.69 -22.32
C GLU A 377 -6.97 -14.48 -23.26
N MET A 378 -7.40 -14.67 -24.51
CA MET A 378 -7.46 -13.59 -25.51
C MET A 378 -8.35 -12.41 -25.07
N PHE A 379 -9.36 -12.67 -24.23
CA PHE A 379 -10.18 -11.62 -23.64
C PHE A 379 -9.33 -10.73 -22.70
N ASN A 380 -8.51 -11.31 -21.83
CA ASN A 380 -7.62 -10.58 -20.92
C ASN A 380 -6.58 -9.76 -21.71
N LEU A 381 -5.98 -10.38 -22.73
CA LEU A 381 -5.04 -9.67 -23.62
C LEU A 381 -5.72 -8.50 -24.32
N SER A 382 -6.96 -8.66 -24.79
CA SER A 382 -7.70 -7.56 -25.44
C SER A 382 -7.96 -6.39 -24.48
N MET A 383 -8.22 -6.66 -23.19
CA MET A 383 -8.35 -5.61 -22.17
C MET A 383 -7.05 -4.81 -22.02
N VAL A 384 -5.88 -5.48 -22.03
CA VAL A 384 -4.59 -4.78 -21.94
C VAL A 384 -4.35 -3.92 -23.18
N TYR A 385 -4.71 -4.40 -24.37
CA TYR A 385 -4.66 -3.57 -25.59
C TYR A 385 -5.58 -2.36 -25.50
N ILE A 386 -6.80 -2.52 -24.99
CA ILE A 386 -7.74 -1.40 -24.75
C ILE A 386 -7.12 -0.35 -23.81
N VAL A 387 -6.47 -0.79 -22.72
CA VAL A 387 -5.80 0.12 -21.79
C VAL A 387 -4.68 0.90 -22.48
N LEU A 388 -3.80 0.21 -23.19
CA LEU A 388 -2.63 0.84 -23.85
C LEU A 388 -3.06 1.77 -25.00
N VAL A 389 -3.99 1.33 -25.84
CA VAL A 389 -4.54 2.15 -26.93
C VAL A 389 -5.33 3.33 -26.36
N GLY A 390 -6.15 3.12 -25.34
CA GLY A 390 -6.86 4.20 -24.64
C GLY A 390 -5.91 5.23 -24.04
N TRP A 391 -4.79 4.77 -23.47
CA TRP A 391 -3.74 5.67 -22.96
C TRP A 391 -3.09 6.49 -24.11
N ILE A 392 -2.76 5.84 -25.24
CA ILE A 392 -2.22 6.53 -26.43
C ILE A 392 -3.22 7.58 -26.92
N ILE A 393 -4.50 7.22 -27.08
CA ILE A 393 -5.55 8.13 -27.57
C ILE A 393 -5.72 9.32 -26.61
N ALA A 394 -5.83 9.08 -25.30
CA ALA A 394 -5.99 10.14 -24.31
C ALA A 394 -4.84 11.16 -24.37
N ASN A 395 -3.61 10.69 -24.53
CA ASN A 395 -2.44 11.55 -24.61
C ASN A 395 -2.27 12.20 -25.99
N ALA A 396 -2.68 11.56 -27.08
CA ALA A 396 -2.76 12.17 -28.40
C ALA A 396 -3.75 13.34 -28.41
N LEU A 397 -4.90 13.20 -27.77
CA LEU A 397 -5.86 14.30 -27.59
C LEU A 397 -5.25 15.45 -26.79
N GLN A 398 -4.48 15.18 -25.73
CA GLN A 398 -3.74 16.21 -25.00
C GLN A 398 -2.72 16.92 -25.89
N ILE A 399 -2.00 16.22 -26.77
CA ILE A 399 -1.04 16.81 -27.72
C ILE A 399 -1.73 17.77 -28.67
N LEU A 400 -2.89 17.38 -29.20
CA LEU A 400 -3.66 18.19 -30.16
C LEU A 400 -4.24 19.44 -29.51
N ARG A 401 -4.80 19.32 -28.30
CA ARG A 401 -5.47 20.43 -27.58
C ARG A 401 -4.94 20.54 -26.14
N PRO A 402 -3.68 20.94 -25.93
CA PRO A 402 -3.02 20.84 -24.63
C PRO A 402 -3.64 21.74 -23.56
N LEU A 403 -4.27 22.85 -23.91
CA LEU A 403 -4.90 23.75 -22.96
C LEU A 403 -6.32 23.32 -22.56
N GLU A 404 -7.04 22.69 -23.48
CA GLU A 404 -8.43 22.25 -23.26
C GLU A 404 -8.48 20.85 -22.64
N LEU A 405 -7.64 19.94 -23.14
CA LEU A 405 -7.61 18.51 -22.78
C LEU A 405 -6.40 18.14 -21.93
N TRP A 406 -5.90 19.08 -21.12
CA TRP A 406 -4.71 18.89 -20.28
C TRP A 406 -4.85 17.73 -19.29
N ALA A 407 -6.07 17.41 -18.86
CA ALA A 407 -6.38 16.39 -17.85
C ALA A 407 -6.47 14.96 -18.41
N MET A 408 -6.46 14.78 -19.74
CA MET A 408 -6.64 13.47 -20.40
C MET A 408 -5.67 12.37 -19.94
N PRO A 409 -4.40 12.64 -19.60
CA PRO A 409 -3.51 11.59 -19.12
C PRO A 409 -4.01 10.84 -17.88
N ALA A 410 -4.81 11.48 -17.02
CA ALA A 410 -5.41 10.81 -15.86
C ALA A 410 -6.26 9.59 -16.27
N LEU A 411 -6.94 9.67 -17.41
CA LEU A 411 -7.77 8.57 -17.91
C LEU A 411 -6.95 7.30 -18.18
N GLY A 412 -5.73 7.44 -18.69
CA GLY A 412 -4.83 6.30 -18.93
C GLY A 412 -4.52 5.52 -17.65
N ILE A 413 -4.15 6.20 -16.58
CA ILE A 413 -3.90 5.57 -15.27
C ILE A 413 -5.20 4.97 -14.68
N TRP A 414 -6.32 5.65 -14.81
CA TRP A 414 -7.58 5.14 -14.30
C TRP A 414 -8.05 3.89 -15.04
N LEU A 415 -7.90 3.84 -16.37
CA LEU A 415 -8.16 2.62 -17.15
C LEU A 415 -7.21 1.48 -16.73
N LEU A 416 -5.93 1.79 -16.51
CA LEU A 416 -4.96 0.81 -16.04
C LEU A 416 -5.38 0.21 -14.70
N VAL A 417 -5.68 1.04 -13.71
CA VAL A 417 -6.09 0.58 -12.37
C VAL A 417 -7.42 -0.19 -12.40
N ALA A 418 -8.35 0.22 -13.26
CA ALA A 418 -9.67 -0.41 -13.37
C ALA A 418 -9.64 -1.76 -14.08
N LEU A 419 -8.81 -1.94 -15.07
CA LEU A 419 -8.86 -3.09 -15.98
C LEU A 419 -7.68 -4.06 -15.82
N LEU A 420 -6.45 -3.55 -15.59
CA LEU A 420 -5.26 -4.40 -15.55
C LEU A 420 -5.32 -5.50 -14.48
N PRO A 421 -5.83 -5.26 -13.25
CA PRO A 421 -5.91 -6.31 -12.24
C PRO A 421 -6.75 -7.53 -12.68
N ALA A 422 -7.81 -7.27 -13.45
CA ALA A 422 -8.66 -8.33 -14.01
C ALA A 422 -8.10 -8.98 -15.28
N ALA A 423 -7.13 -8.30 -15.92
CA ALA A 423 -6.55 -8.70 -17.21
C ALA A 423 -5.18 -9.36 -17.09
N MET A 424 -4.72 -9.68 -15.86
CA MET A 424 -3.42 -10.31 -15.67
C MET A 424 -3.39 -11.73 -16.27
N PRO A 425 -2.25 -12.16 -16.87
CA PRO A 425 -2.10 -13.51 -17.38
C PRO A 425 -2.08 -14.54 -16.25
N SER A 426 -2.59 -15.75 -16.51
CA SER A 426 -2.69 -16.84 -15.55
C SER A 426 -1.35 -17.16 -14.89
N GLN A 427 -0.25 -17.10 -15.62
CA GLN A 427 1.09 -17.31 -15.06
C GLN A 427 1.42 -16.37 -13.87
N ILE A 428 0.99 -15.09 -13.96
CA ILE A 428 1.17 -14.13 -12.86
C ILE A 428 0.15 -14.42 -11.75
N VAL A 429 -1.11 -14.67 -12.11
CA VAL A 429 -2.18 -14.99 -11.16
C VAL A 429 -1.78 -16.21 -10.32
N ASP A 430 -1.40 -17.31 -10.97
CA ASP A 430 -1.06 -18.56 -10.32
C ASP A 430 0.20 -18.42 -9.43
N SER A 431 1.17 -17.59 -9.84
CA SER A 431 2.39 -17.38 -9.08
C SER A 431 2.24 -16.40 -7.90
N LYS A 432 1.29 -15.46 -7.97
CA LYS A 432 1.18 -14.34 -7.01
C LYS A 432 -0.11 -14.29 -6.21
N MET A 433 -1.14 -15.04 -6.59
CA MET A 433 -2.47 -15.04 -5.99
C MET A 433 -2.92 -16.46 -5.66
N PRO A 434 -2.29 -17.11 -4.67
CA PRO A 434 -2.54 -18.52 -4.33
C PRO A 434 -3.97 -18.76 -3.85
N ASP A 435 -4.63 -17.74 -3.31
CA ASP A 435 -6.00 -17.80 -2.81
C ASP A 435 -7.00 -18.31 -3.86
N ARG A 436 -6.80 -18.00 -5.15
CA ARG A 436 -7.68 -18.47 -6.23
C ARG A 436 -7.60 -19.99 -6.41
N PHE A 437 -6.38 -20.52 -6.53
CA PHE A 437 -6.19 -21.95 -6.70
C PHE A 437 -6.57 -22.74 -5.44
N ILE A 438 -6.24 -22.23 -4.25
CA ILE A 438 -6.63 -22.82 -2.97
C ILE A 438 -8.17 -22.87 -2.85
N ALA A 439 -8.87 -21.81 -3.29
CA ALA A 439 -10.33 -21.74 -3.21
C ALA A 439 -11.03 -22.83 -4.05
N GLU A 440 -10.44 -23.26 -5.17
CA GLU A 440 -10.98 -24.34 -6.00
C GLU A 440 -10.97 -25.71 -5.29
N HIS A 441 -10.05 -25.88 -4.31
CA HIS A 441 -9.90 -27.11 -3.53
C HIS A 441 -10.36 -26.95 -2.07
N LEU A 442 -11.06 -25.85 -1.77
CA LEU A 442 -11.39 -25.47 -0.40
C LEU A 442 -12.27 -26.50 0.30
N ASP A 443 -13.24 -27.12 -0.39
CA ASP A 443 -14.15 -28.09 0.21
C ASP A 443 -13.41 -29.36 0.67
N SER A 444 -12.43 -29.81 -0.10
CA SER A 444 -11.56 -30.93 0.28
C SER A 444 -10.61 -30.55 1.42
N LEU A 445 -10.04 -29.33 1.38
CA LEU A 445 -9.17 -28.83 2.42
C LEU A 445 -9.90 -28.63 3.76
N LYS A 446 -11.17 -28.21 3.74
CA LYS A 446 -12.00 -28.08 4.95
C LYS A 446 -12.20 -29.39 5.71
N GLN A 447 -12.12 -30.50 5.02
CA GLN A 447 -12.25 -31.84 5.62
C GLN A 447 -10.96 -32.31 6.28
N THR A 448 -9.85 -31.59 6.12
CA THR A 448 -8.55 -31.96 6.69
C THR A 448 -8.44 -31.48 8.15
N THR A 449 -7.80 -32.30 8.98
CA THR A 449 -7.53 -32.00 10.39
C THR A 449 -6.25 -31.20 10.59
N SER A 450 -5.22 -31.46 9.80
CA SER A 450 -3.92 -30.80 9.87
C SER A 450 -3.59 -30.11 8.54
N LEU A 451 -2.93 -28.96 8.62
CA LEU A 451 -2.54 -28.15 7.47
C LEU A 451 -1.05 -27.85 7.53
N LEU A 452 -0.37 -27.92 6.38
CA LEU A 452 1.07 -27.66 6.24
C LEU A 452 1.33 -26.79 5.00
N SER A 453 2.29 -25.88 5.06
CA SER A 453 2.74 -25.10 3.90
C SER A 453 4.19 -24.67 4.01
N ASN A 454 4.91 -24.62 2.88
CA ASN A 454 6.30 -24.16 2.80
C ASN A 454 6.46 -22.69 2.40
N ASP A 455 5.36 -21.96 2.22
CA ASP A 455 5.37 -20.54 1.82
C ASP A 455 4.42 -19.73 2.71
N LEU A 456 4.91 -18.65 3.31
CA LEU A 456 4.11 -17.82 4.22
C LEU A 456 2.92 -17.16 3.53
N GLY A 457 3.06 -16.79 2.26
CA GLY A 457 1.98 -16.20 1.48
C GLY A 457 0.86 -17.21 1.17
N ALA A 458 1.23 -18.44 0.79
CA ALA A 458 0.29 -19.52 0.57
C ALA A 458 -0.35 -19.99 1.88
N ALA A 459 0.44 -20.12 2.97
CA ALA A 459 -0.05 -20.46 4.30
C ALA A 459 -1.08 -19.45 4.81
N SER A 460 -0.79 -18.15 4.66
CA SER A 460 -1.73 -17.09 5.08
C SER A 460 -3.00 -17.04 4.22
N ALA A 461 -2.89 -17.27 2.91
CA ALA A 461 -4.07 -17.40 2.04
C ALA A 461 -4.93 -18.59 2.43
N LEU A 462 -4.31 -19.75 2.69
CA LEU A 462 -4.98 -20.94 3.18
C LEU A 462 -5.70 -20.70 4.50
N SER A 463 -4.99 -20.13 5.49
CA SER A 463 -5.51 -19.78 6.81
C SER A 463 -6.72 -18.83 6.70
N TRP A 464 -6.62 -17.80 5.86
CA TRP A 464 -7.70 -16.83 5.63
C TRP A 464 -8.94 -17.48 5.00
N LEU A 465 -8.77 -18.30 3.96
CA LEU A 465 -9.87 -19.00 3.30
C LEU A 465 -10.54 -20.03 4.22
N MET A 466 -9.73 -20.74 5.00
CA MET A 466 -10.20 -21.76 5.94
C MET A 466 -10.81 -21.17 7.21
N LYS A 467 -10.54 -19.89 7.53
CA LYS A 467 -10.83 -19.25 8.82
C LYS A 467 -10.21 -20.03 10.00
N ARG A 468 -9.04 -20.60 9.77
CA ARG A 468 -8.29 -21.41 10.75
C ARG A 468 -6.86 -20.88 10.86
N PRO A 469 -6.43 -20.44 12.05
CA PRO A 469 -5.06 -19.91 12.23
C PRO A 469 -3.99 -21.02 12.26
N GLN A 470 -4.35 -22.29 12.54
CA GLN A 470 -3.38 -23.38 12.66
C GLN A 470 -3.00 -23.94 11.27
N VAL A 471 -1.99 -23.36 10.66
CA VAL A 471 -1.26 -23.91 9.50
C VAL A 471 0.18 -24.09 9.91
N ASP A 472 0.68 -25.31 9.94
CA ASP A 472 2.09 -25.59 10.29
C ASP A 472 3.00 -25.19 9.13
N LEU A 473 4.24 -24.84 9.46
CA LEU A 473 5.19 -24.24 8.52
C LEU A 473 6.27 -25.25 8.16
N TYR A 474 6.34 -25.61 6.89
CA TYR A 474 7.33 -26.57 6.40
C TYR A 474 8.62 -25.85 6.01
N ASN A 475 9.66 -26.07 6.79
CA ASN A 475 11.03 -25.60 6.55
C ASN A 475 11.17 -24.06 6.36
N ILE A 476 10.18 -23.28 6.82
CA ILE A 476 10.17 -21.82 6.70
C ILE A 476 9.75 -21.15 8.02
N ALA A 477 10.51 -20.15 8.45
CA ALA A 477 10.14 -19.28 9.57
C ALA A 477 9.87 -17.84 9.12
N GLY A 478 10.66 -17.33 8.19
CA GLY A 478 10.52 -15.99 7.63
C GLY A 478 10.33 -14.89 8.70
N GLU A 479 9.30 -14.09 8.56
CA GLU A 479 8.93 -13.01 9.48
C GLU A 479 8.41 -13.51 10.83
N LEU A 480 8.02 -14.78 10.93
CA LEU A 480 7.53 -15.41 12.16
C LEU A 480 8.62 -15.88 13.10
N LYS A 481 9.89 -15.75 12.71
CA LYS A 481 11.04 -16.25 13.50
C LYS A 481 10.99 -15.84 14.98
N TYR A 482 10.55 -14.61 15.28
CA TYR A 482 10.45 -14.17 16.65
C TYR A 482 9.33 -14.88 17.42
N GLY A 483 8.12 -14.94 16.88
CA GLY A 483 6.99 -15.61 17.53
C GLY A 483 7.22 -17.13 17.68
N LEU A 484 7.93 -17.73 16.73
CA LEU A 484 8.32 -19.15 16.74
C LEU A 484 9.46 -19.47 17.72
N SER A 485 10.15 -18.48 18.24
CA SER A 485 11.14 -18.69 19.32
C SER A 485 10.48 -19.00 20.68
N ASP A 486 9.18 -18.82 20.80
CA ASP A 486 8.42 -19.28 21.96
C ASP A 486 8.38 -20.82 21.98
N PRO A 487 8.80 -21.47 23.09
CA PRO A 487 8.79 -22.94 23.19
C PRO A 487 7.41 -23.56 22.90
N ALA A 488 6.33 -22.87 23.21
CA ALA A 488 4.96 -23.33 22.91
C ALA A 488 4.65 -23.38 21.40
N MET A 489 5.36 -22.59 20.60
CA MET A 489 5.18 -22.48 19.15
C MET A 489 6.26 -23.23 18.34
N ALA A 490 7.28 -23.80 18.99
CA ALA A 490 8.38 -24.49 18.33
C ALA A 490 7.90 -25.67 17.46
N SER A 491 6.86 -26.37 17.87
CA SER A 491 6.26 -27.49 17.12
C SER A 491 5.53 -27.06 15.83
N ARG A 492 5.31 -25.77 15.61
CA ARG A 492 4.69 -25.22 14.40
C ARG A 492 5.63 -25.19 13.19
N ILE A 493 6.95 -25.37 13.40
CA ILE A 493 7.92 -25.56 12.33
C ILE A 493 8.20 -27.05 12.17
N VAL A 494 7.97 -27.55 10.97
CA VAL A 494 8.28 -28.90 10.54
C VAL A 494 9.52 -28.83 9.64
N THR A 495 10.63 -29.45 10.05
CA THR A 495 11.84 -29.47 9.23
C THR A 495 11.79 -30.59 8.18
N LYS A 496 12.71 -30.56 7.19
CA LYS A 496 12.85 -31.66 6.22
C LYS A 496 13.12 -33.01 6.89
N LEU A 497 13.77 -33.02 8.05
CA LEU A 497 14.07 -34.24 8.81
C LEU A 497 12.83 -34.77 9.55
N ASP A 498 11.95 -33.87 9.98
CA ASP A 498 10.83 -34.23 10.85
C ASP A 498 9.52 -34.45 10.07
N VAL A 499 9.47 -34.08 8.78
CA VAL A 499 8.22 -34.12 7.99
C VAL A 499 7.61 -35.51 7.89
N GLY A 500 8.42 -36.57 7.77
CA GLY A 500 7.94 -37.94 7.74
C GLY A 500 7.27 -38.36 9.07
N GLN A 501 7.85 -37.99 10.20
CA GLN A 501 7.26 -38.24 11.52
C GLN A 501 6.00 -37.37 11.71
N TRP A 502 6.08 -36.10 11.38
CA TRP A 502 4.93 -35.18 11.46
C TRP A 502 3.76 -35.68 10.63
N MET A 503 4.00 -36.11 9.37
CA MET A 503 2.95 -36.68 8.49
C MET A 503 2.32 -37.94 9.12
N THR A 504 3.14 -38.82 9.68
CA THR A 504 2.64 -40.04 10.34
C THR A 504 1.73 -39.68 11.52
N GLU A 505 2.14 -38.76 12.39
CA GLU A 505 1.33 -38.34 13.56
C GLU A 505 0.09 -37.53 13.16
N ALA A 506 0.21 -36.67 12.15
CA ALA A 506 -0.93 -35.89 11.64
C ALA A 506 -2.00 -36.80 11.02
N ARG A 507 -1.60 -37.80 10.23
CA ARG A 507 -2.51 -38.75 9.57
C ARG A 507 -3.17 -39.73 10.54
N LYS A 508 -2.60 -39.99 11.71
CA LYS A 508 -3.30 -40.73 12.79
C LYS A 508 -4.51 -39.95 13.32
N LYS A 509 -4.40 -38.60 13.37
CA LYS A 509 -5.46 -37.72 13.87
C LYS A 509 -6.56 -37.47 12.84
N GLY A 510 -6.26 -37.62 11.54
CA GLY A 510 -7.21 -37.41 10.45
C GLY A 510 -6.50 -37.13 9.12
N SER A 511 -7.25 -36.66 8.12
CA SER A 511 -6.69 -36.27 6.83
C SER A 511 -5.82 -35.02 6.91
N VAL A 512 -4.83 -34.90 6.04
CA VAL A 512 -3.84 -33.80 6.02
C VAL A 512 -3.93 -33.04 4.69
N GLY A 513 -4.03 -31.71 4.77
CA GLY A 513 -3.93 -30.80 3.64
C GLY A 513 -2.56 -30.13 3.59
N VAL A 514 -1.90 -30.16 2.44
CA VAL A 514 -0.60 -29.51 2.23
C VAL A 514 -0.69 -28.59 1.05
N VAL A 515 -0.24 -27.32 1.23
CA VAL A 515 -0.16 -26.33 0.15
C VAL A 515 1.29 -25.91 -0.01
N MET A 516 1.87 -26.22 -1.18
CA MET A 516 3.28 -25.98 -1.46
C MET A 516 3.44 -24.96 -2.59
N ARG A 517 4.48 -24.14 -2.48
CA ARG A 517 5.03 -23.40 -3.62
C ARG A 517 6.36 -24.00 -4.00
N VAL A 518 6.53 -24.24 -5.31
CA VAL A 518 7.69 -24.94 -5.85
C VAL A 518 8.34 -24.05 -6.91
N ASN A 519 9.37 -23.31 -6.51
CA ASN A 519 10.12 -22.38 -7.38
C ASN A 519 11.59 -22.78 -7.52
N SER A 520 12.08 -23.69 -6.67
CA SER A 520 13.48 -24.07 -6.58
C SER A 520 13.65 -25.58 -6.47
N VAL A 521 14.87 -26.06 -6.70
CA VAL A 521 15.24 -27.47 -6.53
C VAL A 521 15.05 -27.93 -5.08
N ASP A 522 15.33 -27.06 -4.11
CA ASP A 522 15.12 -27.36 -2.69
C ASP A 522 13.63 -27.60 -2.35
N GLU A 523 12.73 -26.84 -2.96
CA GLU A 523 11.29 -26.98 -2.76
C GLU A 523 10.74 -28.23 -3.50
N ILE A 524 11.34 -28.63 -4.63
CA ILE A 524 11.04 -29.91 -5.27
C ILE A 524 11.37 -31.06 -4.31
N GLN A 525 12.55 -31.04 -3.69
CA GLN A 525 12.93 -32.05 -2.70
C GLN A 525 11.99 -32.07 -1.50
N GLU A 526 11.48 -30.92 -1.07
CA GLU A 526 10.48 -30.87 0.01
C GLU A 526 9.20 -31.62 -0.36
N VAL A 527 8.75 -31.52 -1.60
CA VAL A 527 7.58 -32.28 -2.09
C VAL A 527 7.88 -33.77 -2.21
N GLU A 528 9.09 -34.15 -2.64
CA GLU A 528 9.50 -35.56 -2.77
C GLU A 528 9.60 -36.30 -1.42
N LEU A 529 9.82 -35.55 -0.32
CA LEU A 529 9.81 -36.10 1.04
C LEU A 529 8.40 -36.42 1.58
N LEU A 530 7.35 -35.93 0.91
CA LEU A 530 5.97 -36.21 1.28
C LEU A 530 5.55 -37.60 0.77
N PRO A 531 4.57 -38.28 1.44
CA PRO A 531 4.04 -39.54 0.96
C PRO A 531 3.47 -39.46 -0.47
N ILE A 532 3.50 -40.56 -1.21
CA ILE A 532 3.07 -40.61 -2.62
C ILE A 532 1.56 -40.91 -2.78
N ASP A 533 0.87 -41.29 -1.72
CA ASP A 533 -0.52 -41.72 -1.71
C ASP A 533 -1.55 -40.59 -1.58
N GLY A 534 -1.10 -39.35 -1.63
CA GLY A 534 -1.97 -38.17 -1.61
C GLY A 534 -2.55 -37.82 -2.97
N GLN A 535 -3.78 -37.29 -2.98
CA GLN A 535 -4.32 -36.61 -4.15
C GLN A 535 -3.52 -35.33 -4.39
N ARG A 536 -3.01 -35.15 -5.62
CA ARG A 536 -2.16 -34.01 -6.00
C ARG A 536 -2.84 -33.18 -7.07
N PHE A 537 -2.94 -31.89 -6.82
CA PHE A 537 -3.41 -30.88 -7.76
C PHE A 537 -2.29 -29.85 -7.94
N GLN A 538 -2.00 -29.50 -9.20
CA GLN A 538 -0.92 -28.57 -9.51
C GLN A 538 -1.37 -27.51 -10.50
N ARG A 539 -0.98 -26.26 -10.25
CA ARG A 539 -1.17 -25.15 -11.18
C ARG A 539 0.02 -24.20 -11.08
N GLY A 540 0.76 -24.06 -12.19
CA GLY A 540 1.99 -23.27 -12.19
C GLY A 540 2.99 -23.80 -11.16
N ASN A 541 3.37 -22.96 -10.21
CA ASN A 541 4.25 -23.30 -9.10
C ASN A 541 3.54 -23.65 -7.79
N LEU A 542 2.22 -23.73 -7.80
CA LEU A 542 1.40 -24.08 -6.64
C LEU A 542 0.96 -25.54 -6.71
N GLU A 543 1.06 -26.22 -5.58
CA GLU A 543 0.55 -27.58 -5.40
C GLU A 543 -0.33 -27.67 -4.17
N VAL A 544 -1.45 -28.35 -4.32
CA VAL A 544 -2.34 -28.75 -3.23
C VAL A 544 -2.34 -30.27 -3.16
N LEU A 545 -1.95 -30.81 -2.00
CA LEU A 545 -1.93 -32.25 -1.75
C LEU A 545 -2.88 -32.57 -0.59
N ILE A 546 -3.64 -33.65 -0.74
CA ILE A 546 -4.60 -34.11 0.28
C ILE A 546 -4.32 -35.57 0.57
N PHE A 547 -3.94 -35.85 1.80
CA PHE A 547 -3.61 -37.18 2.27
C PHE A 547 -4.76 -37.72 3.13
N PRO A 548 -5.21 -38.96 2.87
CA PRO A 548 -6.23 -39.59 3.70
C PRO A 548 -5.67 -39.89 5.10
N GLN A 549 -6.55 -40.07 6.06
CA GLN A 549 -6.19 -40.61 7.36
C GLN A 549 -5.53 -41.99 7.17
N SER A 550 -4.43 -42.24 7.89
CA SER A 550 -3.83 -43.55 7.90
C SER A 550 -4.79 -44.56 8.58
N GLN A 551 -5.00 -45.69 7.93
CA GLN A 551 -5.72 -46.78 8.60
C GLN A 551 -4.94 -47.24 9.82
N PRO A 552 -5.60 -47.56 10.95
CA PRO A 552 -4.95 -47.97 12.18
C PRO A 552 -4.15 -49.26 12.01
#